data_473911dacc3cd35b14a857c18a3f8005
#
_entry.id   473911dacc3cd35b14a857c18a3f8005
#
_cell.length_a   1.000
_cell.length_b   1.000
_cell.length_c   1.000
_cell.angle_alpha   90.00
_cell.angle_beta   90.00
_cell.angle_gamma   90.00
#
_symmetry.space_group_name_H-M   'P 1'
#
loop_
_entity.id
_entity.type
_entity.pdbx_description
1 polymer ?
#
loop_
_entity_poly.entity_id
_entity_poly.type
_entity_poly.pdbx_seq_one_letter_code
_entity_poly.pdbx_strand_id
1 'polypeptide(L)'
;DIEHPIVLHIHTIKGKGLPFAEENKEPWHYNAPFDPATGKIKIDKPDDEEAYSDLTGEYLLEKMKKDPALVAISSGTPTVMGFNAKRRAEAGKQFVDVGIAEEHAVALASGIAANGGKPVYGVYSTFVQRTYDQLSQDLCINNNPAVILVFVGGLTGMNDVTHLGYFDEQVIGNIPNMVYLSPTGKEEYFAMLDWAIEYKEHPVAIRVPVNGVVSTGEEIKPDFSELNKYVIKEAGSDVAIIGLGDFYHLGKEVKELLKANGIDATLINPRFITGIDEEVL
;
A
#
# COMPACT_ATOMS: atom_id res chain seq x y z
N ASP A 1 10.46 48.68 6.69
CA ASP A 1 11.10 47.69 7.60
C ASP A 1 10.08 47.27 8.63
N ILE A 2 9.98 45.92 8.87
CA ILE A 2 9.04 45.34 9.78
C ILE A 2 9.79 44.86 11.00
N GLU A 3 9.48 45.41 12.17
CA GLU A 3 10.17 45.15 13.43
C GLU A 3 9.40 44.15 14.35
N HIS A 4 8.29 43.54 13.87
CA HIS A 4 7.49 42.59 14.62
C HIS A 4 7.08 41.40 13.75
N PRO A 5 6.70 40.24 14.33
CA PRO A 5 6.18 39.10 13.59
C PRO A 5 4.99 39.49 12.73
N ILE A 6 4.99 39.02 11.48
CA ILE A 6 3.90 39.24 10.52
C ILE A 6 3.45 37.91 9.93
N VAL A 7 2.17 37.76 9.74
CA VAL A 7 1.56 36.65 8.97
C VAL A 7 1.12 37.19 7.63
N LEU A 8 1.74 36.70 6.55
CA LEU A 8 1.31 36.98 5.19
C LEU A 8 0.48 35.79 4.67
N HIS A 9 -0.84 36.00 4.53
CA HIS A 9 -1.72 34.98 3.95
C HIS A 9 -1.87 35.20 2.44
N ILE A 10 -1.33 34.28 1.64
CA ILE A 10 -1.33 34.35 0.18
C ILE A 10 -2.36 33.36 -0.35
N HIS A 11 -3.28 33.86 -1.18
CA HIS A 11 -4.23 33.02 -1.92
C HIS A 11 -3.72 32.78 -3.33
N THR A 12 -3.65 31.51 -3.74
CA THR A 12 -3.26 31.11 -5.08
C THR A 12 -4.33 30.20 -5.70
N ILE A 13 -4.33 30.10 -7.02
CA ILE A 13 -5.17 29.16 -7.75
C ILE A 13 -4.24 28.07 -8.30
N LYS A 14 -4.44 26.82 -7.85
CA LYS A 14 -3.71 25.69 -8.39
C LYS A 14 -4.03 25.49 -9.87
N GLY A 15 -3.00 25.30 -10.70
CA GLY A 15 -3.17 25.18 -12.16
C GLY A 15 -3.33 26.52 -12.89
N LYS A 16 -3.13 27.67 -12.21
CA LYS A 16 -3.29 29.01 -12.79
C LYS A 16 -2.56 29.16 -14.12
N GLY A 17 -3.33 29.59 -15.15
CA GLY A 17 -2.82 29.77 -16.52
C GLY A 17 -3.08 28.60 -17.46
N LEU A 18 -3.58 27.47 -16.94
CA LEU A 18 -4.01 26.31 -17.73
C LEU A 18 -5.48 26.03 -17.43
N PRO A 19 -6.45 26.40 -18.33
CA PRO A 19 -7.88 26.29 -18.03
C PRO A 19 -8.33 24.91 -17.57
N PHE A 20 -7.90 23.85 -18.24
CA PHE A 20 -8.22 22.47 -17.87
C PHE A 20 -7.67 22.05 -16.48
N ALA A 21 -6.57 22.66 -16.03
CA ALA A 21 -6.00 22.42 -14.71
C ALA A 21 -6.72 23.25 -13.62
N GLU A 22 -7.17 24.45 -13.96
CA GLU A 22 -7.98 25.27 -13.05
C GLU A 22 -9.37 24.66 -12.80
N GLU A 23 -9.96 24.05 -13.84
CA GLU A 23 -11.27 23.40 -13.75
C GLU A 23 -11.19 22.02 -13.04
N ASN A 24 -10.09 21.30 -13.20
CA ASN A 24 -9.95 19.93 -12.68
C ASN A 24 -8.62 19.73 -11.93
N LYS A 25 -8.49 20.30 -10.75
CA LYS A 25 -7.25 20.47 -10.00
C LYS A 25 -6.61 19.15 -9.53
N GLU A 26 -7.41 18.14 -9.21
CA GLU A 26 -6.92 16.86 -8.66
C GLU A 26 -6.14 16.06 -9.69
N PRO A 27 -6.63 15.75 -10.89
CA PRO A 27 -5.85 15.09 -11.93
C PRO A 27 -4.60 15.85 -12.37
N TRP A 28 -4.64 17.20 -12.24
CA TRP A 28 -3.53 18.07 -12.62
C TRP A 28 -2.58 18.41 -11.47
N HIS A 29 -2.67 17.71 -10.35
CA HIS A 29 -1.75 17.90 -9.24
C HIS A 29 -0.33 17.45 -9.57
N TYR A 30 -0.20 16.30 -10.22
CA TYR A 30 1.05 15.72 -10.74
C TYR A 30 0.76 15.10 -12.10
N ASN A 31 1.62 15.35 -13.09
CA ASN A 31 1.44 14.82 -14.43
C ASN A 31 2.75 14.40 -15.07
N ALA A 32 2.68 13.35 -15.88
CA ALA A 32 3.68 13.05 -16.89
C ALA A 32 3.78 14.22 -17.91
N PRO A 33 4.85 14.30 -18.70
CA PRO A 33 4.97 15.30 -19.76
C PRO A 33 3.73 15.33 -20.65
N PHE A 34 3.17 16.52 -20.87
CA PHE A 34 1.94 16.73 -21.65
C PHE A 34 2.09 17.88 -22.64
N ASP A 35 1.17 18.00 -23.58
CA ASP A 35 1.05 19.13 -24.50
C ASP A 35 0.31 20.28 -23.80
N PRO A 36 0.94 21.44 -23.56
CA PRO A 36 0.30 22.56 -22.87
C PRO A 36 -0.91 23.16 -23.60
N ALA A 37 -1.01 22.98 -24.93
CA ALA A 37 -2.11 23.51 -25.71
C ALA A 37 -3.37 22.64 -25.64
N THR A 38 -3.20 21.32 -25.46
CA THR A 38 -4.30 20.36 -25.53
C THR A 38 -4.54 19.59 -24.23
N GLY A 39 -3.58 19.62 -23.29
CA GLY A 39 -3.59 18.80 -22.07
C GLY A 39 -3.32 17.31 -22.30
N LYS A 40 -3.03 16.89 -23.56
CA LYS A 40 -2.77 15.49 -23.85
C LYS A 40 -1.43 15.04 -23.26
N ILE A 41 -1.45 13.95 -22.50
CA ILE A 41 -0.25 13.30 -21.96
C ILE A 41 0.54 12.69 -23.13
N LYS A 42 1.87 12.86 -23.11
CA LYS A 42 2.80 12.44 -24.17
C LYS A 42 3.33 11.02 -24.00
N ILE A 43 3.00 10.37 -22.89
CA ILE A 43 3.38 8.99 -22.63
C ILE A 43 2.18 8.11 -22.91
N ASP A 44 2.31 7.23 -23.90
CA ASP A 44 1.33 6.18 -24.14
C ASP A 44 1.38 5.18 -22.96
N LYS A 45 0.40 5.27 -22.06
CA LYS A 45 0.09 4.16 -21.19
C LYS A 45 -0.91 3.28 -21.93
N PRO A 46 -0.76 1.94 -21.88
CA PRO A 46 -1.82 1.06 -22.33
C PRO A 46 -3.10 1.42 -21.56
N ASP A 47 -4.19 1.66 -22.29
CA ASP A 47 -5.48 2.03 -21.69
C ASP A 47 -6.07 0.95 -20.77
N ASP A 48 -5.54 -0.28 -20.83
CA ASP A 48 -6.05 -1.47 -20.15
C ASP A 48 -5.11 -1.99 -19.04
N GLU A 49 -4.11 -1.22 -18.61
CA GLU A 49 -3.19 -1.68 -17.56
C GLU A 49 -3.86 -1.62 -16.19
N GLU A 50 -4.14 -2.80 -15.60
CA GLU A 50 -4.64 -2.91 -14.23
C GLU A 50 -3.63 -2.28 -13.24
N ALA A 51 -4.14 -1.55 -12.25
CA ALA A 51 -3.33 -0.99 -11.17
C ALA A 51 -3.89 -1.43 -9.82
N TYR A 52 -3.00 -1.82 -8.90
CA TYR A 52 -3.42 -2.20 -7.54
C TYR A 52 -4.21 -1.11 -6.83
N SER A 53 -3.93 0.17 -7.10
CA SER A 53 -4.71 1.29 -6.58
C SER A 53 -6.19 1.20 -6.98
N ASP A 54 -6.46 1.06 -8.28
CA ASP A 54 -7.83 1.00 -8.81
C ASP A 54 -8.56 -0.26 -8.35
N LEU A 55 -7.90 -1.41 -8.39
CA LEU A 55 -8.43 -2.68 -7.89
C LEU A 55 -8.76 -2.61 -6.39
N THR A 56 -7.90 -1.97 -5.59
CA THR A 56 -8.13 -1.78 -4.15
C THR A 56 -9.35 -0.91 -3.88
N GLY A 57 -9.46 0.23 -4.59
CA GLY A 57 -10.58 1.14 -4.41
C GLY A 57 -11.92 0.51 -4.77
N GLU A 58 -11.97 -0.27 -5.86
CA GLU A 58 -13.15 -1.02 -6.26
C GLU A 58 -13.52 -2.10 -5.24
N TYR A 59 -12.54 -2.89 -4.82
CA TYR A 59 -12.72 -3.95 -3.83
C TYR A 59 -13.26 -3.43 -2.49
N LEU A 60 -12.65 -2.36 -1.96
CA LEU A 60 -13.09 -1.76 -0.70
C LEU A 60 -14.50 -1.17 -0.81
N LEU A 61 -14.81 -0.50 -1.93
CA LEU A 61 -16.13 0.06 -2.16
C LEU A 61 -17.22 -1.02 -2.18
N GLU A 62 -16.98 -2.16 -2.84
CA GLU A 62 -17.92 -3.28 -2.84
C GLU A 62 -18.08 -3.94 -1.46
N LYS A 63 -17.02 -3.98 -0.66
CA LYS A 63 -17.11 -4.43 0.73
C LYS A 63 -17.89 -3.45 1.62
N MET A 64 -17.68 -2.16 1.47
CA MET A 64 -18.39 -1.11 2.21
C MET A 64 -19.90 -1.17 2.03
N LYS A 65 -20.39 -1.57 0.86
CA LYS A 65 -21.83 -1.79 0.60
C LYS A 65 -22.44 -2.85 1.49
N LYS A 66 -21.63 -3.78 1.99
CA LYS A 66 -22.07 -4.94 2.80
C LYS A 66 -21.69 -4.80 4.28
N ASP A 67 -20.67 -3.99 4.57
CA ASP A 67 -20.14 -3.81 5.92
C ASP A 67 -20.04 -2.32 6.27
N PRO A 68 -20.98 -1.80 7.05
CA PRO A 68 -20.99 -0.40 7.47
C PRO A 68 -19.86 -0.05 8.46
N ALA A 69 -19.16 -1.04 9.04
CA ALA A 69 -18.04 -0.82 9.95
C ALA A 69 -16.73 -0.54 9.21
N LEU A 70 -16.66 -0.86 7.90
CA LEU A 70 -15.48 -0.66 7.07
C LEU A 70 -15.33 0.83 6.70
N VAL A 71 -14.16 1.40 7.02
CA VAL A 71 -13.85 2.82 6.76
C VAL A 71 -12.50 2.93 6.05
N ALA A 72 -12.47 3.54 4.88
CA ALA A 72 -11.24 3.88 4.19
C ALA A 72 -10.73 5.26 4.63
N ILE A 73 -9.44 5.36 4.94
CA ILE A 73 -8.79 6.59 5.39
C ILE A 73 -7.69 6.98 4.39
N SER A 74 -7.62 8.26 4.06
CA SER A 74 -6.56 8.85 3.25
C SER A 74 -5.95 10.05 3.98
N SER A 75 -4.69 10.36 3.69
CA SER A 75 -3.97 11.54 4.17
C SER A 75 -3.58 12.46 3.01
N GLY A 76 -4.59 12.97 2.28
CA GLY A 76 -4.40 13.88 1.16
C GLY A 76 -4.01 13.21 -0.16
N THR A 77 -3.99 11.88 -0.20
CA THR A 77 -3.65 11.08 -1.39
C THR A 77 -4.71 10.02 -1.70
N PRO A 78 -5.99 10.40 -1.89
CA PRO A 78 -7.08 9.42 -2.00
C PRO A 78 -6.94 8.47 -3.19
N THR A 79 -6.29 8.91 -4.25
CA THR A 79 -6.10 8.11 -5.47
C THR A 79 -5.05 7.01 -5.30
N VAL A 80 -4.19 7.06 -4.29
CA VAL A 80 -3.20 6.01 -4.02
C VAL A 80 -3.86 4.65 -3.74
N MET A 81 -5.03 4.68 -3.08
CA MET A 81 -5.87 3.50 -2.84
C MET A 81 -7.13 3.48 -3.70
N GLY A 82 -7.10 4.16 -4.84
CA GLY A 82 -8.14 4.13 -5.88
C GLY A 82 -9.42 4.90 -5.59
N PHE A 83 -9.47 5.73 -4.56
CA PHE A 83 -10.63 6.56 -4.24
C PHE A 83 -10.62 7.88 -5.02
N ASN A 84 -10.95 7.80 -6.31
CA ASN A 84 -11.24 8.97 -7.14
C ASN A 84 -12.51 9.69 -6.66
N ALA A 85 -12.81 10.86 -7.22
CA ALA A 85 -13.96 11.69 -6.80
C ALA A 85 -15.30 10.93 -6.83
N LYS A 86 -15.51 10.07 -7.83
CA LYS A 86 -16.73 9.25 -7.94
C LYS A 86 -16.83 8.23 -6.81
N ARG A 87 -15.76 7.44 -6.57
CA ARG A 87 -15.76 6.43 -5.50
C ARG A 87 -15.88 7.06 -4.11
N ARG A 88 -15.28 8.23 -3.88
CA ARG A 88 -15.45 8.98 -2.63
C ARG A 88 -16.90 9.40 -2.39
N ALA A 89 -17.57 9.91 -3.43
CA ALA A 89 -18.98 10.27 -3.35
C ALA A 89 -19.89 9.07 -3.06
N GLU A 90 -19.57 7.91 -3.65
CA GLU A 90 -20.31 6.65 -3.45
C GLU A 90 -20.06 6.05 -2.05
N ALA A 91 -18.83 6.09 -1.55
CA ALA A 91 -18.47 5.64 -0.20
C ALA A 91 -19.07 6.52 0.90
N GLY A 92 -19.29 7.81 0.62
CA GLY A 92 -19.90 8.76 1.55
C GLY A 92 -19.15 8.83 2.89
N LYS A 93 -19.82 8.52 4.00
CA LYS A 93 -19.24 8.58 5.35
C LYS A 93 -18.21 7.49 5.66
N GLN A 94 -18.12 6.45 4.85
CA GLN A 94 -17.13 5.39 4.99
C GLN A 94 -15.78 5.73 4.35
N PHE A 95 -15.66 6.91 3.73
CA PHE A 95 -14.38 7.45 3.28
C PHE A 95 -14.05 8.73 4.04
N VAL A 96 -12.84 8.79 4.62
CA VAL A 96 -12.34 9.96 5.37
C VAL A 96 -10.99 10.37 4.81
N ASP A 97 -10.86 11.63 4.41
CA ASP A 97 -9.59 12.25 4.06
C ASP A 97 -9.20 13.26 5.15
N VAL A 98 -8.11 13.01 5.83
CA VAL A 98 -7.64 13.89 6.93
C VAL A 98 -6.72 15.03 6.43
N GLY A 99 -6.52 15.14 5.13
CA GLY A 99 -5.52 16.03 4.54
C GLY A 99 -4.10 15.48 4.74
N ILE A 100 -3.08 16.33 4.54
CA ILE A 100 -1.66 15.94 4.72
C ILE A 100 -1.35 15.86 6.22
N ALA A 101 -1.84 14.80 6.87
CA ALA A 101 -1.74 14.57 8.30
C ALA A 101 -1.69 13.05 8.59
N GLU A 102 -0.63 12.39 8.15
CA GLU A 102 -0.46 10.94 8.25
C GLU A 102 -0.48 10.45 9.70
N GLU A 103 0.11 11.19 10.60
CA GLU A 103 0.10 10.92 12.04
C GLU A 103 -1.33 10.87 12.58
N HIS A 104 -2.17 11.84 12.17
CA HIS A 104 -3.57 11.86 12.54
C HIS A 104 -4.36 10.70 11.91
N ALA A 105 -4.03 10.31 10.67
CA ALA A 105 -4.67 9.18 10.02
C ALA A 105 -4.48 7.87 10.81
N VAL A 106 -3.28 7.61 11.33
CA VAL A 106 -3.00 6.43 12.17
C VAL A 106 -3.74 6.51 13.51
N ALA A 107 -3.70 7.66 14.18
CA ALA A 107 -4.42 7.87 15.44
C ALA A 107 -5.94 7.72 15.26
N LEU A 108 -6.49 8.22 14.15
CA LEU A 108 -7.90 8.05 13.78
C LEU A 108 -8.23 6.57 13.53
N ALA A 109 -7.39 5.85 12.78
CA ALA A 109 -7.55 4.42 12.52
C ALA A 109 -7.57 3.64 13.85
N SER A 110 -6.64 3.94 14.77
CA SER A 110 -6.62 3.35 16.10
C SER A 110 -7.92 3.60 16.86
N GLY A 111 -8.42 4.84 16.87
CA GLY A 111 -9.67 5.19 17.54
C GLY A 111 -10.90 4.50 16.93
N ILE A 112 -10.97 4.37 15.61
CA ILE A 112 -12.04 3.64 14.92
C ILE A 112 -11.99 2.16 15.29
N ALA A 113 -10.81 1.53 15.24
CA ALA A 113 -10.63 0.11 15.58
C ALA A 113 -10.99 -0.18 17.04
N ALA A 114 -10.55 0.67 17.98
CA ALA A 114 -10.88 0.55 19.39
C ALA A 114 -12.40 0.60 19.69
N ASN A 115 -13.18 1.18 18.78
CA ASN A 115 -14.65 1.25 18.88
C ASN A 115 -15.36 0.22 17.98
N GLY A 116 -14.67 -0.80 17.50
CA GLY A 116 -15.24 -1.91 16.72
C GLY A 116 -15.43 -1.62 15.23
N GLY A 117 -14.91 -0.49 14.73
CA GLY A 117 -14.84 -0.24 13.30
C GLY A 117 -13.67 -0.99 12.66
N LYS A 118 -13.68 -1.06 11.32
CA LYS A 118 -12.68 -1.73 10.50
C LYS A 118 -11.96 -0.70 9.60
N PRO A 119 -10.99 0.04 10.13
CA PRO A 119 -10.29 1.07 9.36
C PRO A 119 -9.26 0.45 8.42
N VAL A 120 -9.22 0.96 7.19
CA VAL A 120 -8.19 0.67 6.18
C VAL A 120 -7.56 1.99 5.76
N TYR A 121 -6.33 2.22 6.14
CA TYR A 121 -5.58 3.43 5.80
C TYR A 121 -4.61 3.15 4.65
N GLY A 122 -4.76 3.88 3.54
CA GLY A 122 -3.87 3.81 2.38
C GLY A 122 -2.88 4.96 2.35
N VAL A 123 -1.58 4.64 2.27
CA VAL A 123 -0.50 5.63 2.36
C VAL A 123 0.68 5.22 1.48
N TYR A 124 1.44 6.22 0.96
CA TYR A 124 2.72 5.96 0.31
C TYR A 124 3.76 5.49 1.32
N SER A 125 4.60 4.52 0.92
CA SER A 125 5.72 4.02 1.71
C SER A 125 6.62 5.14 2.26
N THR A 126 6.91 6.15 1.45
CA THR A 126 7.72 7.29 1.89
C THR A 126 7.02 8.15 2.94
N PHE A 127 5.68 8.25 2.91
CA PHE A 127 4.92 9.09 3.84
C PHE A 127 4.62 8.39 5.16
N VAL A 128 4.53 7.06 5.18
CA VAL A 128 4.32 6.30 6.42
C VAL A 128 5.48 6.46 7.40
N GLN A 129 6.66 6.85 6.95
CA GLN A 129 7.84 7.05 7.81
C GLN A 129 7.61 8.06 8.92
N ARG A 130 6.79 9.09 8.69
CA ARG A 130 6.49 10.11 9.70
C ARG A 130 5.51 9.66 10.78
N THR A 131 4.94 8.46 10.65
CA THR A 131 3.92 7.93 11.56
C THR A 131 4.46 6.90 12.54
N TYR A 132 5.78 6.77 12.67
CA TYR A 132 6.40 5.73 13.51
C TYR A 132 5.90 5.75 14.96
N ASP A 133 5.79 6.93 15.55
CA ASP A 133 5.31 7.10 16.91
C ASP A 133 3.84 6.64 17.05
N GLN A 134 2.97 7.08 16.14
CA GLN A 134 1.55 6.71 16.16
C GLN A 134 1.33 5.23 15.85
N LEU A 135 2.09 4.65 14.93
CA LEU A 135 2.05 3.21 14.67
C LEU A 135 2.44 2.42 15.93
N SER A 136 3.50 2.84 16.62
CA SER A 136 3.97 2.16 17.83
C SER A 136 3.08 2.42 19.05
N GLN A 137 2.79 3.70 19.36
CA GLN A 137 2.14 4.11 20.62
C GLN A 137 0.61 4.05 20.52
N ASP A 138 0.02 4.58 19.46
CA ASP A 138 -1.44 4.64 19.34
C ASP A 138 -2.03 3.31 18.88
N LEU A 139 -1.35 2.62 17.96
CA LEU A 139 -1.89 1.44 17.28
C LEU A 139 -1.40 0.13 17.90
N CYS A 140 -0.08 -0.13 17.87
CA CYS A 140 0.48 -1.46 18.20
C CYS A 140 0.53 -1.77 19.71
N ILE A 141 0.84 -0.80 20.57
CA ILE A 141 0.80 -1.00 22.03
C ILE A 141 -0.61 -1.40 22.49
N ASN A 142 -1.63 -0.84 21.85
CA ASN A 142 -3.03 -1.10 22.18
C ASN A 142 -3.62 -2.32 21.44
N ASN A 143 -2.89 -2.91 20.52
CA ASN A 143 -3.37 -3.98 19.62
C ASN A 143 -4.69 -3.64 18.91
N ASN A 144 -4.88 -2.38 18.54
CA ASN A 144 -6.08 -1.96 17.83
C ASN A 144 -6.03 -2.47 16.37
N PRO A 145 -6.96 -3.33 15.93
CA PRO A 145 -6.88 -4.00 14.63
C PRO A 145 -7.23 -3.04 13.49
N ALA A 146 -6.24 -2.37 12.95
CA ALA A 146 -6.35 -1.54 11.76
C ALA A 146 -5.52 -2.10 10.62
N VAL A 147 -5.93 -1.87 9.38
CA VAL A 147 -5.18 -2.24 8.18
C VAL A 147 -4.46 -1.01 7.62
N ILE A 148 -3.15 -1.13 7.39
CA ILE A 148 -2.33 -0.10 6.77
C ILE A 148 -1.86 -0.60 5.41
N LEU A 149 -2.34 -0.02 4.33
CA LEU A 149 -1.91 -0.35 2.97
C LEU A 149 -0.75 0.55 2.56
N VAL A 150 0.43 -0.04 2.45
CA VAL A 150 1.69 0.66 2.11
C VAL A 150 1.91 0.56 0.61
N PHE A 151 1.59 1.64 -0.11
CA PHE A 151 1.74 1.73 -1.55
C PHE A 151 3.12 2.25 -1.95
N VAL A 152 3.56 1.86 -3.14
CA VAL A 152 4.82 2.32 -3.74
C VAL A 152 6.02 2.00 -2.83
N GLY A 153 5.99 0.83 -2.20
CA GLY A 153 7.12 0.28 -1.44
C GLY A 153 8.00 -0.56 -2.37
N GLY A 154 9.26 -0.18 -2.54
CA GLY A 154 10.23 -0.93 -3.35
C GLY A 154 11.03 -0.08 -4.33
N LEU A 155 11.84 -0.76 -5.13
CA LEU A 155 12.61 -0.17 -6.22
C LEU A 155 11.68 0.06 -7.42
N THR A 156 11.11 1.24 -7.51
CA THR A 156 10.27 1.61 -8.63
C THR A 156 11.06 2.45 -9.63
N GLY A 157 10.63 2.45 -10.89
CA GLY A 157 11.18 3.33 -11.92
C GLY A 157 10.83 4.83 -11.74
N MET A 158 10.41 5.24 -10.56
CA MET A 158 10.10 6.63 -10.24
C MET A 158 11.37 7.47 -10.22
N ASN A 159 11.35 8.56 -10.95
CA ASN A 159 12.45 9.54 -11.00
C ASN A 159 12.38 10.58 -9.87
N ASP A 160 11.48 10.43 -8.92
CA ASP A 160 11.27 11.35 -7.82
C ASP A 160 11.89 10.82 -6.54
N VAL A 161 13.01 11.44 -6.13
CA VAL A 161 13.75 11.06 -4.92
C VAL A 161 12.96 11.25 -3.62
N THR A 162 11.84 11.95 -3.65
CA THR A 162 10.99 12.19 -2.48
C THR A 162 9.90 11.15 -2.29
N HIS A 163 9.71 10.24 -3.27
CA HIS A 163 8.64 9.22 -3.27
C HIS A 163 9.19 7.79 -3.35
N LEU A 164 10.44 7.58 -2.94
CA LEU A 164 11.07 6.26 -2.94
C LEU A 164 10.69 5.47 -1.67
N GLY A 165 10.24 4.25 -1.85
CA GLY A 165 9.81 3.36 -0.79
C GLY A 165 10.91 2.40 -0.32
N TYR A 166 11.96 2.91 0.34
CA TYR A 166 13.09 2.09 0.80
C TYR A 166 13.07 1.73 2.27
N PHE A 167 12.36 2.51 3.10
CA PHE A 167 12.51 2.44 4.55
C PHE A 167 11.30 1.86 5.27
N ASP A 168 10.21 1.60 4.56
CA ASP A 168 8.99 1.06 5.14
C ASP A 168 9.21 -0.29 5.84
N GLU A 169 10.05 -1.16 5.26
CA GLU A 169 10.37 -2.46 5.83
C GLU A 169 11.02 -2.32 7.21
N GLN A 170 12.01 -1.42 7.36
CA GLN A 170 12.68 -1.18 8.62
C GLN A 170 11.80 -0.39 9.61
N VAL A 171 11.05 0.60 9.12
CA VAL A 171 10.21 1.47 9.95
C VAL A 171 9.04 0.70 10.55
N ILE A 172 8.36 -0.10 9.76
CA ILE A 172 7.18 -0.86 10.20
C ILE A 172 7.58 -2.20 10.81
N GLY A 173 8.55 -2.89 10.20
CA GLY A 173 8.91 -4.26 10.56
C GLY A 173 9.56 -4.42 11.94
N ASN A 174 10.04 -3.32 12.56
CA ASN A 174 10.60 -3.37 13.91
C ASN A 174 9.59 -3.02 15.01
N ILE A 175 8.35 -2.65 14.68
CA ILE A 175 7.35 -2.29 15.70
C ILE A 175 6.74 -3.57 16.28
N PRO A 176 6.84 -3.79 17.61
CA PRO A 176 6.22 -4.94 18.24
C PRO A 176 4.70 -4.97 18.03
N ASN A 177 4.14 -6.17 17.90
CA ASN A 177 2.72 -6.42 17.65
C ASN A 177 2.22 -5.99 16.24
N MET A 178 3.06 -5.43 15.38
CA MET A 178 2.71 -5.21 13.99
C MET A 178 2.86 -6.49 13.18
N VAL A 179 1.85 -6.87 12.44
CA VAL A 179 1.95 -7.87 11.38
C VAL A 179 2.20 -7.16 10.06
N TYR A 180 3.28 -7.49 9.36
CA TYR A 180 3.59 -6.84 8.09
C TYR A 180 3.72 -7.86 6.96
N LEU A 181 2.77 -7.83 6.02
CA LEU A 181 2.62 -8.77 4.92
C LEU A 181 3.16 -8.19 3.61
N SER A 182 3.67 -9.04 2.75
CA SER A 182 4.14 -8.69 1.41
C SER A 182 3.68 -9.75 0.40
N PRO A 183 2.55 -9.54 -0.28
CA PRO A 183 2.01 -10.48 -1.25
C PRO A 183 2.83 -10.50 -2.54
N THR A 184 2.85 -11.65 -3.20
CA THR A 184 3.58 -11.88 -4.46
C THR A 184 2.75 -11.55 -5.71
N GLY A 185 1.43 -11.39 -5.57
CA GLY A 185 0.53 -11.13 -6.71
C GLY A 185 -0.89 -10.78 -6.27
N LYS A 186 -1.76 -10.64 -7.26
CA LYS A 186 -3.14 -10.16 -7.11
C LYS A 186 -3.97 -11.01 -6.15
N GLU A 187 -3.95 -12.32 -6.33
CA GLU A 187 -4.75 -13.25 -5.55
C GLU A 187 -4.30 -13.26 -4.08
N GLU A 188 -3.00 -13.29 -3.83
CA GLU A 188 -2.45 -13.27 -2.48
C GLU A 188 -2.71 -11.90 -1.81
N TYR A 189 -2.60 -10.80 -2.55
CA TYR A 189 -2.92 -9.46 -2.04
C TYR A 189 -4.36 -9.36 -1.54
N PHE A 190 -5.33 -9.78 -2.33
CA PHE A 190 -6.73 -9.72 -1.91
C PHE A 190 -7.09 -10.71 -0.81
N ALA A 191 -6.45 -11.89 -0.80
CA ALA A 191 -6.60 -12.83 0.31
C ALA A 191 -6.05 -12.25 1.63
N MET A 192 -4.87 -11.60 1.59
CA MET A 192 -4.28 -10.90 2.73
C MET A 192 -5.14 -9.73 3.20
N LEU A 193 -5.67 -8.93 2.26
CA LEU A 193 -6.53 -7.79 2.58
C LEU A 193 -7.85 -8.24 3.21
N ASP A 194 -8.45 -9.31 2.67
CA ASP A 194 -9.69 -9.89 3.21
C ASP A 194 -9.50 -10.38 4.65
N TRP A 195 -8.42 -11.14 4.86
CA TRP A 195 -8.06 -11.62 6.18
C TRP A 195 -7.75 -10.46 7.15
N ALA A 196 -6.96 -9.48 6.73
CA ALA A 196 -6.55 -8.37 7.57
C ALA A 196 -7.73 -7.50 8.05
N ILE A 197 -8.76 -7.31 7.21
CA ILE A 197 -9.99 -6.58 7.58
C ILE A 197 -10.76 -7.29 8.69
N GLU A 198 -10.72 -8.62 8.72
CA GLU A 198 -11.45 -9.43 9.72
C GLU A 198 -10.59 -9.81 10.93
N TYR A 199 -9.27 -9.69 10.85
CA TYR A 199 -8.34 -10.04 11.91
C TYR A 199 -8.43 -9.04 13.08
N LYS A 200 -8.40 -9.55 14.33
CA LYS A 200 -8.72 -8.74 15.51
C LYS A 200 -7.63 -8.71 16.60
N GLU A 201 -6.54 -9.44 16.39
CA GLU A 201 -5.54 -9.57 17.46
C GLU A 201 -4.46 -8.48 17.40
N HIS A 202 -4.06 -8.10 16.18
CA HIS A 202 -2.99 -7.13 15.95
C HIS A 202 -3.32 -6.22 14.76
N PRO A 203 -2.74 -5.02 14.68
CA PRO A 203 -2.75 -4.24 13.44
C PRO A 203 -1.96 -4.94 12.34
N VAL A 204 -2.42 -4.79 11.10
CA VAL A 204 -1.82 -5.43 9.93
C VAL A 204 -1.41 -4.38 8.91
N ALA A 205 -0.15 -4.35 8.53
CA ALA A 205 0.32 -3.63 7.35
C ALA A 205 0.43 -4.59 6.16
N ILE A 206 0.12 -4.11 4.95
CA ILE A 206 0.31 -4.85 3.70
C ILE A 206 1.12 -3.99 2.75
N ARG A 207 2.27 -4.48 2.32
CA ARG A 207 3.11 -3.85 1.30
C ARG A 207 2.54 -4.18 -0.07
N VAL A 208 1.84 -3.21 -0.65
CA VAL A 208 1.14 -3.42 -1.93
C VAL A 208 2.18 -3.57 -3.05
N PRO A 209 2.07 -4.61 -3.91
CA PRO A 209 3.01 -4.81 -5.02
C PRO A 209 3.06 -3.61 -5.97
N VAL A 210 4.22 -3.31 -6.54
CA VAL A 210 4.46 -2.06 -7.28
C VAL A 210 4.92 -2.26 -8.73
N ASN A 211 5.39 -3.46 -9.08
CA ASN A 211 5.93 -3.76 -10.41
C ASN A 211 4.86 -4.31 -11.39
N GLY A 212 3.69 -3.71 -11.39
CA GLY A 212 2.54 -4.16 -12.18
C GLY A 212 1.69 -5.21 -11.47
N VAL A 213 0.52 -5.49 -12.04
CA VAL A 213 -0.40 -6.49 -11.49
C VAL A 213 -0.07 -7.85 -12.07
N VAL A 214 0.43 -8.75 -11.22
CA VAL A 214 0.66 -10.14 -11.60
C VAL A 214 -0.48 -11.00 -11.04
N SER A 215 -1.17 -11.71 -11.94
CA SER A 215 -2.20 -12.69 -11.60
C SER A 215 -1.72 -14.09 -11.96
N THR A 216 -1.76 -15.00 -11.01
CA THR A 216 -1.39 -16.41 -11.21
C THR A 216 -2.62 -17.30 -11.45
N GLY A 217 -3.82 -16.80 -11.12
CA GLY A 217 -5.06 -17.57 -11.10
C GLY A 217 -5.11 -18.62 -9.97
N GLU A 218 -4.14 -18.64 -9.06
CA GLU A 218 -4.15 -19.54 -7.91
C GLU A 218 -5.23 -19.13 -6.90
N GLU A 219 -6.00 -20.08 -6.42
CA GLU A 219 -6.90 -19.85 -5.30
C GLU A 219 -6.09 -19.82 -3.99
N ILE A 220 -6.05 -18.66 -3.34
CA ILE A 220 -5.36 -18.48 -2.06
C ILE A 220 -6.39 -18.49 -0.93
N LYS A 221 -6.19 -19.37 0.05
CA LYS A 221 -7.02 -19.35 1.26
C LYS A 221 -6.72 -18.08 2.07
N PRO A 222 -7.75 -17.31 2.44
CA PRO A 222 -7.56 -16.08 3.21
C PRO A 222 -7.37 -16.39 4.71
N ASP A 223 -6.31 -17.13 5.04
CA ASP A 223 -5.92 -17.45 6.42
C ASP A 223 -4.42 -17.28 6.59
N PHE A 224 -4.05 -16.27 7.36
CA PHE A 224 -2.67 -15.92 7.70
C PHE A 224 -2.48 -15.84 9.22
N SER A 225 -3.34 -16.55 9.99
CA SER A 225 -3.32 -16.55 11.46
C SER A 225 -2.10 -17.25 12.05
N GLU A 226 -1.48 -18.17 11.32
CA GLU A 226 -0.15 -18.68 11.66
C GLU A 226 0.90 -17.65 11.25
N LEU A 227 1.16 -16.70 12.15
CA LEU A 227 2.04 -15.57 11.87
C LEU A 227 3.47 -16.01 11.56
N ASN A 228 4.11 -15.29 10.64
CA ASN A 228 5.51 -15.46 10.23
C ASN A 228 5.83 -16.82 9.58
N LYS A 229 4.83 -17.59 9.17
CA LYS A 229 5.05 -18.86 8.47
C LYS A 229 5.31 -18.65 6.97
N TYR A 230 6.41 -19.26 6.52
CA TYR A 230 6.85 -19.22 5.12
C TYR A 230 6.18 -20.34 4.32
N VAL A 231 6.12 -20.17 3.01
CA VAL A 231 5.61 -21.19 2.09
C VAL A 231 6.74 -21.64 1.17
N ILE A 232 7.06 -22.92 1.24
CA ILE A 232 7.91 -23.57 0.22
C ILE A 232 6.99 -23.83 -0.98
N LYS A 233 7.17 -23.05 -2.04
CA LYS A 233 6.40 -23.22 -3.28
C LYS A 233 6.93 -24.36 -4.12
N GLU A 234 8.25 -24.50 -4.17
CA GLU A 234 8.94 -25.57 -4.91
C GLU A 234 10.20 -25.99 -4.15
N ALA A 235 10.25 -27.25 -3.74
CA ALA A 235 11.42 -27.79 -3.04
C ALA A 235 12.57 -28.14 -4.00
N GLY A 236 13.79 -27.93 -3.56
CA GLY A 236 15.05 -28.32 -4.19
C GLY A 236 16.09 -28.73 -3.14
N SER A 237 17.29 -29.12 -3.56
CA SER A 237 18.29 -29.72 -2.68
C SER A 237 19.59 -28.92 -2.51
N ASP A 238 19.90 -27.99 -3.41
CA ASP A 238 21.24 -27.40 -3.48
C ASP A 238 21.34 -26.02 -2.86
N VAL A 239 20.32 -25.15 -3.11
CA VAL A 239 20.26 -23.78 -2.62
C VAL A 239 18.82 -23.36 -2.31
N ALA A 240 18.63 -22.36 -1.45
CA ALA A 240 17.34 -21.75 -1.19
C ALA A 240 17.29 -20.32 -1.75
N ILE A 241 16.21 -20.01 -2.44
CA ILE A 241 15.87 -18.67 -2.93
C ILE A 241 14.67 -18.18 -2.11
N ILE A 242 14.85 -17.08 -1.39
CA ILE A 242 13.77 -16.42 -0.63
C ILE A 242 13.35 -15.18 -1.41
N GLY A 243 12.15 -15.21 -1.98
CA GLY A 243 11.58 -14.12 -2.77
C GLY A 243 10.46 -13.43 -2.01
N LEU A 244 10.68 -12.19 -1.54
CA LEU A 244 9.69 -11.40 -0.83
C LEU A 244 8.90 -10.51 -1.80
N GLY A 245 7.58 -10.59 -1.75
CA GLY A 245 6.70 -9.74 -2.54
C GLY A 245 7.01 -9.82 -4.04
N ASP A 246 7.18 -8.68 -4.71
CA ASP A 246 7.49 -8.62 -6.15
C ASP A 246 8.77 -9.37 -6.54
N PHE A 247 9.75 -9.46 -5.65
CA PHE A 247 10.99 -10.21 -5.91
C PHE A 247 10.81 -11.72 -5.96
N TYR A 248 9.66 -12.25 -5.55
CA TYR A 248 9.33 -13.66 -5.73
C TYR A 248 9.37 -14.08 -7.20
N HIS A 249 8.87 -13.23 -8.10
CA HIS A 249 8.87 -13.52 -9.54
C HIS A 249 10.29 -13.56 -10.12
N LEU A 250 11.16 -12.63 -9.70
CA LEU A 250 12.58 -12.68 -10.03
C LEU A 250 13.23 -13.97 -9.47
N GLY A 251 12.90 -14.34 -8.23
CA GLY A 251 13.36 -15.60 -7.62
C GLY A 251 12.95 -16.83 -8.44
N LYS A 252 11.74 -16.82 -9.00
CA LYS A 252 11.26 -17.89 -9.89
C LYS A 252 12.08 -17.96 -11.19
N GLU A 253 12.36 -16.82 -11.81
CA GLU A 253 13.21 -16.78 -13.02
C GLU A 253 14.63 -17.26 -12.73
N VAL A 254 15.21 -16.84 -11.60
CA VAL A 254 16.54 -17.30 -11.15
C VAL A 254 16.55 -18.81 -10.93
N LYS A 255 15.50 -19.39 -10.33
CA LYS A 255 15.36 -20.83 -10.15
C LYS A 255 15.43 -21.58 -11.49
N GLU A 256 14.70 -21.11 -12.50
CA GLU A 256 14.72 -21.73 -13.83
C GLU A 256 16.12 -21.67 -14.48
N LEU A 257 16.82 -20.53 -14.32
CA LEU A 257 18.20 -20.40 -14.81
C LEU A 257 19.18 -21.32 -14.08
N LEU A 258 19.04 -21.48 -12.76
CA LEU A 258 19.85 -22.41 -11.98
C LEU A 258 19.61 -23.87 -12.40
N LYS A 259 18.34 -24.23 -12.59
CA LYS A 259 17.95 -25.57 -13.06
C LYS A 259 18.56 -25.89 -14.42
N ALA A 260 18.59 -24.92 -15.35
CA ALA A 260 19.24 -25.09 -16.65
C ALA A 260 20.78 -25.34 -16.53
N ASN A 261 21.36 -24.95 -15.41
CA ASN A 261 22.78 -25.17 -15.08
C ASN A 261 23.02 -26.37 -14.11
N GLY A 262 22.02 -27.21 -13.88
CA GLY A 262 22.11 -28.41 -13.06
C GLY A 262 22.07 -28.13 -11.55
N ILE A 263 21.60 -26.98 -11.11
CA ILE A 263 21.46 -26.62 -9.69
C ILE A 263 19.96 -26.64 -9.31
N ASP A 264 19.64 -27.44 -8.30
CA ASP A 264 18.26 -27.62 -7.83
C ASP A 264 17.97 -26.69 -6.66
N ALA A 265 17.19 -25.65 -6.89
CA ALA A 265 16.90 -24.61 -5.92
C ALA A 265 15.50 -24.78 -5.27
N THR A 266 15.43 -24.58 -3.96
CA THR A 266 14.16 -24.37 -3.23
C THR A 266 13.69 -22.94 -3.45
N LEU A 267 12.41 -22.72 -3.77
CA LEU A 267 11.79 -21.40 -3.87
C LEU A 267 10.82 -21.18 -2.72
N ILE A 268 11.08 -20.16 -1.91
CA ILE A 268 10.35 -19.83 -0.69
C ILE A 268 9.68 -18.47 -0.84
N ASN A 269 8.38 -18.41 -0.52
CA ASN A 269 7.64 -17.17 -0.32
C ASN A 269 7.50 -16.93 1.19
N PRO A 270 8.20 -15.94 1.78
CA PRO A 270 8.10 -15.66 3.20
C PRO A 270 6.75 -15.03 3.62
N ARG A 271 6.04 -14.37 2.73
CA ARG A 271 4.75 -13.68 2.95
C ARG A 271 4.78 -12.56 3.99
N PHE A 272 5.58 -12.71 5.04
CA PHE A 272 5.72 -11.77 6.16
C PHE A 272 7.07 -11.06 6.10
N ILE A 273 7.06 -9.77 6.39
CA ILE A 273 8.26 -8.96 6.62
C ILE A 273 8.66 -9.04 8.09
N THR A 274 7.66 -9.17 8.99
CA THR A 274 7.86 -9.38 10.43
C THR A 274 8.14 -10.83 10.75
N GLY A 275 9.14 -11.06 11.60
CA GLY A 275 9.50 -12.40 12.11
C GLY A 275 10.26 -13.28 11.10
N ILE A 276 10.63 -14.45 11.58
CA ILE A 276 11.39 -15.45 10.81
C ILE A 276 10.77 -16.83 11.09
N ASP A 277 10.62 -17.65 10.05
CA ASP A 277 10.22 -19.05 10.19
C ASP A 277 11.46 -19.93 10.36
N GLU A 278 11.87 -20.14 11.61
CA GLU A 278 13.05 -20.95 11.95
C GLU A 278 12.90 -22.44 11.58
N GLU A 279 11.67 -22.93 11.38
CA GLU A 279 11.44 -24.31 10.96
C GLU A 279 11.70 -24.53 9.48
N VAL A 280 11.56 -23.49 8.67
CA VAL A 280 11.77 -23.55 7.21
C VAL A 280 13.21 -23.20 6.86
N LEU A 281 13.87 -22.34 7.62
CA LEU A 281 15.26 -21.91 7.39
C LEU A 281 16.27 -22.79 8.10
#